data_e4bd4c37e4e17413d496449565c8ed4c
#
_entry.id   e4bd4c37e4e17413d496449565c8ed4c
#
_cell.length_a   1.000
_cell.length_b   1.000
_cell.length_c   1.000
_cell.angle_alpha   90.00
_cell.angle_beta   90.00
_cell.angle_gamma   90.00
#
_symmetry.space_group_name_H-M   'P 1'
#
loop_
_entity.id
_entity.type
_entity.pdbx_description
1 polymer ?
#
loop_
_entity_poly.entity_id
_entity_poly.type
_entity_poly.pdbx_seq_one_letter_code
_entity_poly.pdbx_strand_id
1 'polypeptide(L)'
;MATSITWKPRRLWIVAALIAIAVLVSVPIWQRWRAPRLSVYIVGVPEKGAALFFGNKECATCHSINGSGGRVAPDLSGTRPGTPAMGWLTAVLWNHAPGMFRQMRHASLAYPHLNTEEMAHILAFLFQASNADRTGDPSRGERVFRDKGCSHCHSIRRSGGKTAPDLSTLAASGGTSAWTRAMWNHAQSMVDPVTKALGRWPQFTGDEMSDLIAYGEAGAPRTTARGDYLRGRAERGWQVFQRKCIECHAVRGQGGNIGPALGPEHEPPLGEAQFASVLWNHAPAMFRKVREKGASLPLLEGDEVADLHTFLASLRYFEPTGSALVGERVFTERGCAHCHGPAAQGTKLGPQLRSGLEAFTTVSFATALWRHGPHMIDRTEELGVKWPVLEASDVGDLVSFLNTSAQK
;
A
#
# COMPACT_ATOMS: atom_id res chain seq x y z
N MET A 1 21.68 -11.81 -71.88
CA MET A 1 20.69 -10.73 -71.94
C MET A 1 20.16 -10.45 -70.56
N ALA A 2 20.62 -9.41 -69.93
CA ALA A 2 20.17 -8.97 -68.58
C ALA A 2 19.11 -7.89 -68.77
N THR A 3 17.87 -8.24 -68.42
CA THR A 3 16.74 -7.29 -68.48
C THR A 3 16.77 -6.43 -67.19
N SER A 4 17.16 -5.15 -67.36
CA SER A 4 17.08 -4.15 -66.27
C SER A 4 15.61 -3.75 -66.04
N ILE A 5 15.07 -4.09 -64.90
CA ILE A 5 13.75 -3.67 -64.44
C ILE A 5 13.87 -2.22 -63.94
N THR A 6 13.47 -1.23 -64.78
CA THR A 6 13.38 0.18 -64.36
C THR A 6 12.02 0.43 -63.71
N TRP A 7 12.02 0.64 -62.44
CA TRP A 7 10.81 1.00 -61.67
C TRP A 7 10.48 2.47 -61.91
N LYS A 8 9.26 2.82 -62.36
CA LYS A 8 8.80 4.19 -62.51
C LYS A 8 8.80 4.90 -61.16
N PRO A 9 9.35 6.15 -61.07
CA PRO A 9 9.52 6.86 -59.79
C PRO A 9 8.22 7.00 -58.96
N ARG A 10 7.06 7.08 -59.59
CA ARG A 10 5.75 7.10 -58.88
C ARG A 10 5.47 5.87 -58.01
N ARG A 11 5.93 4.69 -58.42
CA ARG A 11 5.73 3.47 -57.63
C ARG A 11 6.62 3.38 -56.41
N LEU A 12 7.81 3.93 -56.47
CA LEU A 12 8.73 4.07 -55.33
C LEU A 12 8.16 4.96 -54.21
N TRP A 13 7.54 6.07 -54.58
CA TRP A 13 6.90 6.96 -53.61
C TRP A 13 5.68 6.34 -52.94
N ILE A 14 4.88 5.53 -53.66
CA ILE A 14 3.74 4.85 -53.09
C ILE A 14 4.21 3.74 -52.08
N VAL A 15 5.25 3.00 -52.43
CA VAL A 15 5.81 1.95 -51.53
C VAL A 15 6.43 2.62 -50.29
N ALA A 16 7.16 3.71 -50.43
CA ALA A 16 7.72 4.45 -49.32
C ALA A 16 6.62 4.99 -48.37
N ALA A 17 5.54 5.55 -48.95
CA ALA A 17 4.40 6.04 -48.16
C ALA A 17 3.68 4.89 -47.40
N LEU A 18 3.49 3.73 -48.00
CA LEU A 18 2.89 2.57 -47.36
C LEU A 18 3.77 2.01 -46.24
N ILE A 19 5.10 1.99 -46.42
CA ILE A 19 6.03 1.57 -45.36
C ILE A 19 6.01 2.59 -44.21
N ALA A 20 5.98 3.90 -44.50
CA ALA A 20 5.89 4.92 -43.46
C ALA A 20 4.59 4.83 -42.66
N ILE A 21 3.45 4.58 -43.31
CA ILE A 21 2.16 4.36 -42.64
C ILE A 21 2.19 3.07 -41.79
N ALA A 22 2.76 1.98 -42.34
CA ALA A 22 2.90 0.74 -41.60
C ALA A 22 3.77 0.91 -40.34
N VAL A 23 4.86 1.67 -40.42
CA VAL A 23 5.73 2.00 -39.27
C VAL A 23 4.99 2.90 -38.29
N LEU A 24 4.28 3.94 -38.77
CA LEU A 24 3.51 4.85 -37.90
C LEU A 24 2.37 4.15 -37.16
N VAL A 25 1.80 3.10 -37.73
CA VAL A 25 0.73 2.30 -37.10
C VAL A 25 1.31 1.19 -36.21
N SER A 26 2.39 0.53 -36.66
CA SER A 26 2.96 -0.62 -35.92
C SER A 26 3.76 -0.20 -34.69
N VAL A 27 4.44 0.96 -34.69
CA VAL A 27 5.23 1.45 -33.55
C VAL A 27 4.34 1.69 -32.31
N PRO A 28 3.21 2.42 -32.37
CA PRO A 28 2.35 2.59 -31.21
C PRO A 28 1.67 1.29 -30.75
N ILE A 29 1.36 0.37 -31.70
CA ILE A 29 0.84 -0.96 -31.36
C ILE A 29 1.92 -1.76 -30.62
N TRP A 30 3.15 -1.78 -31.12
CA TRP A 30 4.26 -2.50 -30.51
C TRP A 30 4.67 -1.91 -29.14
N GLN A 31 4.64 -0.58 -28.98
CA GLN A 31 4.84 0.10 -27.69
C GLN A 31 3.72 -0.26 -26.69
N ARG A 32 2.48 -0.37 -27.14
CA ARG A 32 1.34 -0.80 -26.31
C ARG A 32 1.47 -2.26 -25.84
N TRP A 33 2.11 -3.13 -26.65
CA TRP A 33 2.39 -4.52 -26.28
C TRP A 33 3.61 -4.68 -25.38
N ARG A 34 4.52 -3.71 -25.38
CA ARG A 34 5.72 -3.68 -24.53
C ARG A 34 5.57 -2.84 -23.26
N ALA A 35 4.47 -2.11 -23.10
CA ALA A 35 4.21 -1.45 -21.83
C ALA A 35 4.26 -2.52 -20.72
N PRO A 36 5.12 -2.37 -19.71
CA PRO A 36 5.21 -3.34 -18.64
C PRO A 36 3.80 -3.46 -18.03
N ARG A 37 3.26 -4.68 -18.02
CA ARG A 37 1.97 -4.93 -17.40
C ARG A 37 2.13 -4.57 -15.93
N LEU A 38 1.29 -3.66 -15.45
CA LEU A 38 1.29 -3.30 -14.04
C LEU A 38 0.98 -4.56 -13.24
N SER A 39 1.97 -5.11 -12.59
CA SER A 39 1.76 -6.20 -11.64
C SER A 39 1.17 -5.58 -10.38
N VAL A 40 -0.11 -5.82 -10.15
CA VAL A 40 -0.89 -5.28 -9.06
C VAL A 40 -1.29 -6.43 -8.16
N TYR A 41 -0.38 -6.88 -7.34
CA TYR A 41 -0.70 -7.86 -6.28
C TYR A 41 0.22 -7.66 -5.09
N ILE A 42 -0.31 -7.91 -3.93
CA ILE A 42 0.47 -8.01 -2.69
C ILE A 42 0.94 -9.45 -2.60
N VAL A 43 2.26 -9.67 -2.56
CA VAL A 43 2.81 -11.01 -2.36
C VAL A 43 2.42 -11.48 -0.96
N GLY A 44 1.67 -12.58 -0.90
CA GLY A 44 1.08 -13.09 0.33
C GLY A 44 -0.43 -12.83 0.43
N VAL A 45 -1.06 -13.48 1.39
CA VAL A 45 -2.50 -13.40 1.67
C VAL A 45 -2.67 -12.81 3.06
N PRO A 46 -3.16 -11.56 3.19
CA PRO A 46 -3.24 -10.88 4.49
C PRO A 46 -4.06 -11.63 5.54
N GLU A 47 -5.14 -12.31 5.15
CA GLU A 47 -5.97 -13.09 6.08
C GLU A 47 -5.21 -14.29 6.66
N LYS A 48 -4.39 -14.95 5.83
CA LYS A 48 -3.51 -16.02 6.32
C LYS A 48 -2.45 -15.43 7.26
N GLY A 49 -1.92 -14.24 6.94
CA GLY A 49 -1.01 -13.50 7.82
C GLY A 49 -1.65 -13.15 9.16
N ALA A 50 -2.90 -12.69 9.16
CA ALA A 50 -3.67 -12.45 10.39
C ALA A 50 -3.85 -13.75 11.21
N ALA A 51 -4.17 -14.86 10.54
CA ALA A 51 -4.30 -16.16 11.20
C ALA A 51 -2.99 -16.64 11.85
N LEU A 52 -1.85 -16.38 11.20
CA LEU A 52 -0.53 -16.65 11.76
C LEU A 52 -0.22 -15.73 12.95
N PHE A 53 -0.48 -14.43 12.81
CA PHE A 53 -0.18 -13.40 13.81
C PHE A 53 -0.96 -13.61 15.11
N PHE A 54 -2.26 -13.83 15.00
CA PHE A 54 -3.16 -14.03 16.15
C PHE A 54 -3.23 -15.49 16.62
N GLY A 55 -2.73 -16.43 15.83
CA GLY A 55 -2.77 -17.86 16.07
C GLY A 55 -1.40 -18.43 16.45
N ASN A 56 -0.97 -19.43 15.70
CA ASN A 56 0.13 -20.33 16.05
C ASN A 56 1.54 -19.71 16.02
N LYS A 57 1.69 -18.47 15.53
CA LYS A 57 2.99 -17.76 15.61
C LYS A 57 3.06 -16.80 16.80
N GLU A 58 1.97 -16.66 17.56
CA GLU A 58 1.88 -16.02 18.86
C GLU A 58 2.35 -14.54 18.90
N CYS A 59 2.44 -13.85 17.74
CA CYS A 59 2.84 -12.44 17.69
C CYS A 59 1.90 -11.57 18.54
N ALA A 60 0.61 -11.90 18.54
CA ALA A 60 -0.43 -11.21 19.31
C ALA A 60 -0.34 -11.43 20.82
N THR A 61 0.55 -12.29 21.31
CA THR A 61 0.83 -12.40 22.76
C THR A 61 1.47 -11.12 23.29
N CYS A 62 2.30 -10.46 22.48
CA CYS A 62 3.00 -9.23 22.84
C CYS A 62 2.44 -8.00 22.12
N HIS A 63 2.18 -8.10 20.81
CA HIS A 63 1.72 -6.99 19.96
C HIS A 63 0.20 -6.96 19.81
N SER A 64 -0.33 -5.77 19.57
CA SER A 64 -1.73 -5.57 19.16
C SER A 64 -1.81 -5.03 17.72
N ILE A 65 -2.99 -5.18 17.13
CA ILE A 65 -3.45 -4.50 15.93
C ILE A 65 -4.79 -3.85 16.25
N ASN A 66 -4.88 -2.52 16.14
CA ASN A 66 -6.05 -1.74 16.54
C ASN A 66 -6.55 -2.11 17.95
N GLY A 67 -5.64 -2.26 18.90
CA GLY A 67 -5.93 -2.60 20.28
C GLY A 67 -6.31 -4.07 20.52
N SER A 68 -6.38 -4.91 19.48
CA SER A 68 -6.64 -6.36 19.59
C SER A 68 -5.32 -7.12 19.70
N GLY A 69 -5.06 -7.76 20.82
CA GLY A 69 -3.83 -8.50 21.13
C GLY A 69 -3.17 -8.07 22.42
N GLY A 70 -1.87 -8.36 22.55
CA GLY A 70 -1.05 -8.05 23.72
C GLY A 70 -0.73 -6.55 23.84
N ARG A 71 -0.29 -6.16 25.04
CA ARG A 71 0.11 -4.77 25.36
C ARG A 71 1.56 -4.68 25.87
N VAL A 72 2.31 -5.77 25.75
CA VAL A 72 3.72 -5.82 26.16
C VAL A 72 4.61 -5.08 25.17
N ALA A 73 4.21 -5.08 23.92
CA ALA A 73 4.89 -4.43 22.80
C ALA A 73 3.95 -3.44 22.10
N PRO A 74 4.49 -2.54 21.25
CA PRO A 74 3.68 -1.55 20.54
C PRO A 74 2.57 -2.17 19.67
N ASP A 75 1.45 -1.44 19.54
CA ASP A 75 0.45 -1.69 18.52
C ASP A 75 1.07 -1.46 17.13
N LEU A 76 0.83 -2.38 16.20
CA LEU A 76 1.44 -2.36 14.88
C LEU A 76 0.52 -1.76 13.80
N SER A 77 -0.65 -1.24 14.19
CA SER A 77 -1.56 -0.56 13.27
C SER A 77 -1.26 0.92 13.12
N GLY A 78 -1.57 1.47 11.94
CA GLY A 78 -1.83 2.88 11.63
C GLY A 78 -0.91 4.00 12.15
N THR A 79 0.33 3.75 12.58
CA THR A 79 0.99 4.66 13.51
C THR A 79 2.21 5.41 13.03
N ARG A 80 2.63 5.31 11.76
CA ARG A 80 3.92 5.94 11.41
C ARG A 80 3.88 6.77 10.14
N PRO A 81 4.48 7.98 10.16
CA PRO A 81 4.73 8.74 8.95
C PRO A 81 5.73 7.96 8.08
N GLY A 82 5.40 7.78 6.86
CA GLY A 82 6.16 6.99 5.89
C GLY A 82 5.45 5.68 5.55
N THR A 83 5.49 5.35 4.29
CA THR A 83 4.78 4.18 3.76
C THR A 83 5.52 2.91 4.13
N PRO A 84 4.87 1.95 4.76
CA PRO A 84 5.47 0.65 4.97
C PRO A 84 5.57 -0.06 3.61
N ALA A 85 6.74 0.03 2.99
CA ALA A 85 7.11 -0.85 1.89
C ALA A 85 7.64 -2.17 2.47
N MET A 86 7.77 -3.18 1.64
CA MET A 86 8.25 -4.50 2.07
C MET A 86 9.66 -4.42 2.67
N GLY A 87 10.55 -3.58 2.09
CA GLY A 87 11.88 -3.35 2.62
C GLY A 87 11.87 -2.69 3.98
N TRP A 88 10.97 -1.71 4.19
CA TRP A 88 10.79 -1.09 5.49
C TRP A 88 10.33 -2.09 6.57
N LEU A 89 9.32 -2.92 6.25
CA LEU A 89 8.86 -3.98 7.16
C LEU A 89 9.98 -4.96 7.49
N THR A 90 10.78 -5.36 6.49
CA THR A 90 11.94 -6.23 6.67
C THR A 90 12.98 -5.59 7.58
N ALA A 91 13.34 -4.32 7.33
CA ALA A 91 14.29 -3.59 8.16
C ALA A 91 13.79 -3.44 9.60
N VAL A 92 12.50 -3.12 9.80
CA VAL A 92 11.91 -3.02 11.14
C VAL A 92 11.95 -4.36 11.88
N LEU A 93 11.55 -5.47 11.24
CA LEU A 93 11.62 -6.79 11.85
C LEU A 93 13.06 -7.13 12.26
N TRP A 94 14.03 -6.88 11.39
CA TRP A 94 15.44 -7.10 11.66
C TRP A 94 15.98 -6.26 12.80
N ASN A 95 15.71 -4.95 12.78
CA ASN A 95 16.21 -4.01 13.79
C ASN A 95 15.65 -4.30 15.19
N HIS A 96 14.42 -4.83 15.26
CA HIS A 96 13.76 -5.19 16.53
C HIS A 96 14.06 -6.61 17.01
N ALA A 97 14.62 -7.46 16.14
CA ALA A 97 14.88 -8.86 16.45
C ALA A 97 15.60 -9.07 17.80
N PRO A 98 16.71 -8.37 18.13
CA PRO A 98 17.39 -8.59 19.42
C PRO A 98 16.51 -8.32 20.63
N GLY A 99 15.69 -7.27 20.59
CA GLY A 99 14.74 -6.94 21.65
C GLY A 99 13.63 -7.98 21.79
N MET A 100 13.04 -8.39 20.67
CA MET A 100 12.02 -9.44 20.64
C MET A 100 12.53 -10.78 21.16
N PHE A 101 13.72 -11.20 20.73
CA PHE A 101 14.32 -12.47 21.19
C PHE A 101 14.61 -12.47 22.68
N ARG A 102 15.15 -11.38 23.23
CA ARG A 102 15.36 -11.27 24.68
C ARG A 102 14.05 -11.39 25.44
N GLN A 103 13.01 -10.69 24.99
CA GLN A 103 11.69 -10.74 25.64
C GLN A 103 11.07 -12.13 25.57
N MET A 104 11.17 -12.82 24.43
CA MET A 104 10.68 -14.17 24.26
C MET A 104 11.43 -15.16 25.16
N ARG A 105 12.76 -15.04 25.28
CA ARG A 105 13.54 -15.85 26.23
C ARG A 105 13.09 -15.61 27.68
N HIS A 106 12.88 -14.36 28.08
CA HIS A 106 12.38 -14.03 29.43
C HIS A 106 10.97 -14.61 29.69
N ALA A 107 10.13 -14.63 28.68
CA ALA A 107 8.77 -15.17 28.77
C ALA A 107 8.69 -16.70 28.56
N SER A 108 9.82 -17.38 28.35
CA SER A 108 9.91 -18.80 27.99
C SER A 108 9.07 -19.18 26.76
N LEU A 109 8.95 -18.24 25.82
CA LEU A 109 8.26 -18.45 24.55
C LEU A 109 9.24 -18.98 23.49
N ALA A 110 8.77 -19.95 22.71
CA ALA A 110 9.54 -20.46 21.58
C ALA A 110 9.60 -19.40 20.46
N TYR A 111 10.76 -19.31 19.80
CA TYR A 111 10.90 -18.44 18.66
C TYR A 111 10.09 -18.98 17.45
N PRO A 112 9.17 -18.18 16.86
CA PRO A 112 8.32 -18.68 15.80
C PRO A 112 9.11 -18.91 14.51
N HIS A 113 9.13 -20.17 14.09
CA HIS A 113 9.69 -20.51 12.79
C HIS A 113 8.75 -20.06 11.67
N LEU A 114 9.25 -19.28 10.72
CA LEU A 114 8.53 -18.84 9.53
C LEU A 114 9.22 -19.40 8.28
N ASN A 115 8.45 -20.03 7.40
CA ASN A 115 8.89 -20.32 6.03
C ASN A 115 8.63 -19.10 5.13
N THR A 116 9.06 -19.16 3.87
CA THR A 116 8.95 -18.02 2.94
C THR A 116 7.50 -17.66 2.62
N GLU A 117 6.60 -18.64 2.53
CA GLU A 117 5.18 -18.40 2.29
C GLU A 117 4.53 -17.73 3.52
N GLU A 118 4.81 -18.22 4.72
CA GLU A 118 4.32 -17.65 5.98
C GLU A 118 4.85 -16.21 6.17
N MET A 119 6.13 -15.96 5.85
CA MET A 119 6.71 -14.62 5.88
C MET A 119 5.99 -13.68 4.90
N ALA A 120 5.70 -14.13 3.66
CA ALA A 120 4.92 -13.35 2.71
C ALA A 120 3.54 -12.99 3.27
N HIS A 121 2.86 -13.94 3.91
CA HIS A 121 1.56 -13.70 4.53
C HIS A 121 1.64 -12.69 5.69
N ILE A 122 2.63 -12.83 6.55
CA ILE A 122 2.85 -11.90 7.68
C ILE A 122 3.16 -10.48 7.15
N LEU A 123 4.06 -10.34 6.18
CA LEU A 123 4.39 -9.02 5.59
C LEU A 123 3.18 -8.37 4.93
N ALA A 124 2.37 -9.15 4.18
CA ALA A 124 1.14 -8.67 3.58
C ALA A 124 0.12 -8.20 4.63
N PHE A 125 -0.03 -8.96 5.71
CA PHE A 125 -0.91 -8.60 6.83
C PHE A 125 -0.44 -7.33 7.54
N LEU A 126 0.85 -7.25 7.90
CA LEU A 126 1.41 -6.08 8.57
C LEU A 126 1.36 -4.83 7.68
N PHE A 127 1.54 -5.00 6.38
CA PHE A 127 1.34 -3.91 5.42
C PHE A 127 -0.09 -3.37 5.44
N GLN A 128 -1.09 -4.24 5.37
CA GLN A 128 -2.50 -3.80 5.45
C GLN A 128 -2.83 -3.21 6.83
N ALA A 129 -2.38 -3.83 7.90
CA ALA A 129 -2.60 -3.34 9.25
C ALA A 129 -1.97 -1.96 9.50
N SER A 130 -0.81 -1.69 8.91
CA SER A 130 -0.15 -0.38 9.02
C SER A 130 -0.86 0.74 8.23
N ASN A 131 -1.69 0.37 7.25
CA ASN A 131 -2.57 1.30 6.52
C ASN A 131 -3.99 1.37 7.13
N ALA A 132 -4.22 0.77 8.30
CA ALA A 132 -5.49 0.89 8.99
C ALA A 132 -5.71 2.30 9.54
N ASP A 133 -6.95 2.74 9.55
CA ASP A 133 -7.32 4.03 10.14
C ASP A 133 -7.01 4.06 11.63
N ARG A 134 -6.63 5.23 12.12
CA ARG A 134 -6.60 5.51 13.55
C ARG A 134 -8.02 5.51 14.10
N THR A 135 -8.18 5.00 15.30
CA THR A 135 -9.46 5.05 15.99
C THR A 135 -9.91 6.50 16.16
N GLY A 136 -11.03 6.87 15.56
CA GLY A 136 -11.61 8.20 15.69
C GLY A 136 -12.19 8.45 17.08
N ASP A 137 -12.29 9.73 17.46
CA ASP A 137 -12.89 10.17 18.72
C ASP A 137 -14.32 10.72 18.44
N PRO A 138 -15.37 10.06 18.98
CA PRO A 138 -16.74 10.51 18.75
C PRO A 138 -17.03 11.94 19.22
N SER A 139 -16.36 12.40 20.28
CA SER A 139 -16.57 13.77 20.79
C SER A 139 -15.95 14.82 19.87
N ARG A 140 -14.79 14.52 19.28
CA ARG A 140 -14.23 15.36 18.22
C ARG A 140 -15.10 15.29 16.97
N GLY A 141 -15.58 14.10 16.62
CA GLY A 141 -16.48 13.89 15.47
C GLY A 141 -17.78 14.69 15.56
N GLU A 142 -18.36 14.83 16.75
CA GLU A 142 -19.51 15.70 16.97
C GLU A 142 -19.20 17.18 16.65
N ARG A 143 -18.02 17.65 17.06
CA ARG A 143 -17.57 19.00 16.70
C ARG A 143 -17.36 19.14 15.19
N VAL A 144 -16.68 18.18 14.56
CA VAL A 144 -16.49 18.15 13.08
C VAL A 144 -17.84 18.20 12.37
N PHE A 145 -18.82 17.42 12.80
CA PHE A 145 -20.17 17.40 12.22
C PHE A 145 -20.84 18.79 12.24
N ARG A 146 -20.68 19.53 13.34
CA ARG A 146 -21.20 20.91 13.48
C ARG A 146 -20.37 21.92 12.70
N ASP A 147 -19.05 21.91 12.88
CA ASP A 147 -18.15 22.95 12.37
C ASP A 147 -18.00 22.89 10.85
N LYS A 148 -18.10 21.69 10.26
CA LYS A 148 -18.15 21.51 8.81
C LYS A 148 -19.53 21.77 8.21
N GLY A 149 -20.53 22.07 9.04
CA GLY A 149 -21.87 22.45 8.61
C GLY A 149 -22.79 21.28 8.22
N CYS A 150 -22.39 20.04 8.46
CA CYS A 150 -23.22 18.86 8.14
C CYS A 150 -24.55 18.90 8.88
N SER A 151 -24.54 19.40 10.12
CA SER A 151 -25.71 19.53 11.01
C SER A 151 -26.76 20.52 10.52
N HIS A 152 -26.48 21.34 9.51
CA HIS A 152 -27.52 22.21 8.91
C HIS A 152 -28.61 21.41 8.17
N CYS A 153 -28.21 20.29 7.58
CA CYS A 153 -29.11 19.47 6.77
C CYS A 153 -29.33 18.07 7.36
N HIS A 154 -28.23 17.42 7.83
CA HIS A 154 -28.27 16.06 8.34
C HIS A 154 -28.41 16.01 9.87
N SER A 155 -28.97 14.89 10.36
CA SER A 155 -28.88 14.51 11.78
C SER A 155 -27.97 13.28 11.97
N ILE A 156 -27.50 13.11 13.19
CA ILE A 156 -26.95 11.86 13.71
C ILE A 156 -27.69 11.56 15.01
N ARG A 157 -28.31 10.38 15.09
CA ARG A 157 -29.16 9.98 16.23
C ARG A 157 -30.22 11.06 16.57
N ARG A 158 -30.84 11.62 15.56
CA ARG A 158 -31.87 12.68 15.62
C ARG A 158 -31.35 14.04 16.12
N SER A 159 -30.05 14.22 16.34
CA SER A 159 -29.44 15.51 16.66
C SER A 159 -28.96 16.19 15.38
N GLY A 160 -29.43 17.33 15.01
CA GLY A 160 -29.11 18.10 13.82
C GLY A 160 -30.29 18.45 12.92
N GLY A 161 -29.98 18.70 11.65
CA GLY A 161 -30.96 19.06 10.60
C GLY A 161 -31.88 17.91 10.24
N LYS A 162 -33.03 18.28 9.62
CA LYS A 162 -34.08 17.32 9.21
C LYS A 162 -34.37 17.37 7.71
N THR A 163 -33.59 18.12 6.95
CA THR A 163 -33.82 18.31 5.51
C THR A 163 -33.09 17.24 4.67
N ALA A 164 -32.22 16.44 5.31
CA ALA A 164 -31.48 15.34 4.71
C ALA A 164 -31.51 14.10 5.64
N PRO A 165 -31.15 12.91 5.14
CA PRO A 165 -31.18 11.67 5.94
C PRO A 165 -30.36 11.73 7.22
N ASP A 166 -30.78 10.99 8.25
CA ASP A 166 -29.98 10.74 9.46
C ASP A 166 -28.81 9.82 9.14
N LEU A 167 -27.58 10.31 9.39
CA LEU A 167 -26.38 9.60 9.01
C LEU A 167 -26.02 8.41 9.94
N SER A 168 -26.70 8.29 11.11
CA SER A 168 -26.50 7.12 11.97
C SER A 168 -26.98 5.82 11.32
N THR A 169 -27.83 5.91 10.28
CA THR A 169 -28.24 4.75 9.48
C THR A 169 -27.08 4.11 8.70
N LEU A 170 -26.02 4.86 8.41
CA LEU A 170 -24.82 4.36 7.75
C LEU A 170 -23.99 3.44 8.64
N ALA A 171 -24.08 3.61 9.96
CA ALA A 171 -23.38 2.77 10.94
C ALA A 171 -23.75 1.28 10.82
N ALA A 172 -24.98 0.98 10.43
CA ALA A 172 -25.44 -0.40 10.22
C ALA A 172 -24.90 -1.03 8.92
N SER A 173 -24.28 -0.24 8.04
CA SER A 173 -23.97 -0.65 6.66
C SER A 173 -22.53 -1.13 6.45
N GLY A 174 -21.64 -1.03 7.45
CA GLY A 174 -20.31 -1.65 7.37
C GLY A 174 -19.09 -0.72 7.37
N GLY A 175 -18.92 0.12 8.38
CA GLY A 175 -17.64 0.80 8.67
C GLY A 175 -17.25 1.91 7.69
N THR A 176 -15.95 2.25 7.69
CA THR A 176 -15.37 3.34 6.89
C THR A 176 -15.69 3.25 5.40
N SER A 177 -15.62 2.04 4.81
CA SER A 177 -15.96 1.82 3.39
C SER A 177 -17.39 2.22 3.04
N ALA A 178 -18.36 1.90 3.90
CA ALA A 178 -19.76 2.24 3.66
C ALA A 178 -19.99 3.76 3.76
N TRP A 179 -19.35 4.42 4.73
CA TRP A 179 -19.36 5.87 4.86
C TRP A 179 -18.74 6.54 3.65
N THR A 180 -17.55 6.12 3.23
CA THR A 180 -16.83 6.65 2.07
C THR A 180 -17.68 6.52 0.81
N ARG A 181 -18.24 5.32 0.59
CA ARG A 181 -19.11 5.03 -0.55
C ARG A 181 -20.35 5.93 -0.54
N ALA A 182 -21.03 6.06 0.61
CA ALA A 182 -22.20 6.88 0.72
C ALA A 182 -21.89 8.36 0.45
N MET A 183 -20.81 8.87 1.05
CA MET A 183 -20.36 10.25 0.84
C MET A 183 -20.01 10.50 -0.64
N TRP A 184 -19.24 9.62 -1.28
CA TRP A 184 -18.87 9.75 -2.68
C TRP A 184 -20.10 9.73 -3.60
N ASN A 185 -20.96 8.73 -3.46
CA ASN A 185 -22.12 8.56 -4.32
C ASN A 185 -23.16 9.69 -4.15
N HIS A 186 -23.17 10.34 -3.00
CA HIS A 186 -24.09 11.43 -2.67
C HIS A 186 -23.50 12.82 -2.89
N ALA A 187 -22.17 12.93 -2.96
CA ALA A 187 -21.47 14.22 -3.02
C ALA A 187 -21.93 15.10 -4.18
N GLN A 188 -22.22 14.51 -5.35
CA GLN A 188 -22.68 15.28 -6.52
C GLN A 188 -23.97 16.05 -6.25
N SER A 189 -24.94 15.44 -5.55
CA SER A 189 -26.20 16.09 -5.19
C SER A 189 -26.04 17.11 -4.07
N MET A 190 -24.95 17.04 -3.30
CA MET A 190 -24.66 17.95 -2.19
C MET A 190 -23.92 19.21 -2.61
N VAL A 191 -23.18 19.23 -3.75
CA VAL A 191 -22.32 20.37 -4.12
C VAL A 191 -23.07 21.69 -4.15
N ASP A 192 -24.19 21.78 -4.87
CA ASP A 192 -24.93 23.01 -5.02
C ASP A 192 -25.63 23.45 -3.72
N PRO A 193 -26.38 22.57 -3.00
CA PRO A 193 -26.99 22.92 -1.72
C PRO A 193 -25.96 23.34 -0.65
N VAL A 194 -24.85 22.63 -0.52
CA VAL A 194 -23.80 22.96 0.45
C VAL A 194 -23.11 24.27 0.10
N THR A 195 -22.77 24.50 -1.16
CA THR A 195 -22.17 25.77 -1.59
C THR A 195 -23.10 26.93 -1.37
N LYS A 196 -24.40 26.75 -1.59
CA LYS A 196 -25.42 27.78 -1.33
C LYS A 196 -25.57 28.06 0.18
N ALA A 197 -25.55 27.03 1.01
CA ALA A 197 -25.76 27.16 2.46
C ALA A 197 -24.53 27.67 3.21
N LEU A 198 -23.35 27.21 2.84
CA LEU A 198 -22.09 27.46 3.57
C LEU A 198 -21.13 28.42 2.85
N GLY A 199 -21.42 28.82 1.60
CA GLY A 199 -20.53 29.62 0.77
C GLY A 199 -19.27 28.90 0.30
N ARG A 200 -19.04 27.67 0.73
CA ARG A 200 -17.85 26.85 0.41
C ARG A 200 -18.14 25.36 0.56
N TRP A 201 -17.34 24.55 -0.11
CA TRP A 201 -17.29 23.11 0.14
C TRP A 201 -16.42 22.83 1.37
N PRO A 202 -16.91 22.11 2.39
CA PRO A 202 -16.14 21.80 3.59
C PRO A 202 -15.01 20.82 3.26
N GLN A 203 -13.81 21.11 3.75
CA GLN A 203 -12.62 20.30 3.57
C GLN A 203 -12.30 19.54 4.86
N PHE A 204 -11.89 18.27 4.75
CA PHE A 204 -11.42 17.48 5.88
C PHE A 204 -9.88 17.47 5.93
N THR A 205 -9.33 17.54 7.12
CA THR A 205 -7.88 17.52 7.40
C THR A 205 -7.55 16.55 8.54
N GLY A 206 -6.36 15.98 8.51
CA GLY A 206 -5.90 15.06 9.57
C GLY A 206 -6.89 13.91 9.81
N ASP A 207 -7.27 13.71 11.07
CA ASP A 207 -8.14 12.61 11.52
C ASP A 207 -9.64 12.98 11.54
N GLU A 208 -10.02 14.17 11.04
CA GLU A 208 -11.41 14.65 11.11
C GLU A 208 -12.44 13.68 10.51
N MET A 209 -12.07 12.97 9.44
CA MET A 209 -12.95 11.97 8.83
C MET A 209 -13.11 10.74 9.70
N SER A 210 -12.04 10.23 10.30
CA SER A 210 -12.10 9.13 11.27
C SER A 210 -12.94 9.51 12.48
N ASP A 211 -12.79 10.74 12.99
CA ASP A 211 -13.58 11.26 14.10
C ASP A 211 -15.07 11.37 13.75
N LEU A 212 -15.38 11.89 12.55
CA LEU A 212 -16.78 12.00 12.07
C LEU A 212 -17.45 10.63 11.95
N ILE A 213 -16.74 9.65 11.35
CA ILE A 213 -17.23 8.27 11.23
C ILE A 213 -17.47 7.69 12.63
N ALA A 214 -16.50 7.84 13.55
CA ALA A 214 -16.63 7.37 14.92
C ALA A 214 -17.85 8.00 15.64
N TYR A 215 -18.15 9.27 15.39
CA TYR A 215 -19.35 9.93 15.93
C TYR A 215 -20.64 9.32 15.33
N GLY A 216 -20.68 9.08 14.03
CA GLY A 216 -21.80 8.44 13.36
C GLY A 216 -22.06 7.02 13.86
N GLU A 217 -21.02 6.28 14.15
CA GLU A 217 -21.07 4.88 14.60
C GLU A 217 -21.22 4.72 16.12
N ALA A 218 -21.14 5.79 16.90
CA ALA A 218 -21.27 5.73 18.33
C ALA A 218 -22.64 5.13 18.75
N GLY A 219 -22.59 4.02 19.52
CA GLY A 219 -23.76 3.28 19.94
C GLY A 219 -24.20 2.15 19.00
N ALA A 220 -23.58 2.01 17.82
CA ALA A 220 -23.76 0.81 17.00
C ALA A 220 -22.96 -0.38 17.57
N PRO A 221 -23.44 -1.62 17.40
CA PRO A 221 -22.63 -2.79 17.73
C PRO A 221 -21.33 -2.72 16.92
N ARG A 222 -20.17 -2.62 17.59
CA ARG A 222 -18.87 -2.65 16.90
C ARG A 222 -18.73 -4.02 16.25
N THR A 223 -18.82 -4.08 14.94
CA THR A 223 -18.26 -5.19 14.17
C THR A 223 -16.80 -5.24 14.57
N THR A 224 -16.34 -6.37 15.05
CA THR A 224 -14.99 -6.53 15.63
C THR A 224 -13.97 -5.87 14.72
N ALA A 225 -13.14 -4.99 15.26
CA ALA A 225 -12.08 -4.23 14.58
C ALA A 225 -11.10 -5.10 13.72
N ARG A 226 -11.29 -6.41 13.75
CA ARG A 226 -10.51 -7.43 13.05
C ARG A 226 -10.79 -7.55 11.54
N GLY A 227 -11.92 -7.02 11.04
CA GLY A 227 -12.37 -7.32 9.67
C GLY A 227 -12.22 -6.19 8.66
N ASP A 228 -12.23 -4.93 9.09
CA ASP A 228 -12.42 -3.82 8.13
C ASP A 228 -11.16 -3.58 7.27
N TYR A 229 -9.97 -3.60 7.84
CA TYR A 229 -8.73 -3.40 7.09
C TYR A 229 -8.30 -4.62 6.21
N LEU A 230 -8.98 -5.77 6.34
CA LEU A 230 -8.71 -6.94 5.50
C LEU A 230 -9.66 -7.08 4.30
N ARG A 231 -10.64 -6.19 4.13
CA ARG A 231 -11.68 -6.34 3.09
C ARG A 231 -11.20 -6.06 1.68
N GLY A 232 -10.25 -5.12 1.51
CA GLY A 232 -9.80 -4.68 0.20
C GLY A 232 -8.88 -5.69 -0.49
N ARG A 233 -9.01 -5.78 -1.83
CA ARG A 233 -8.15 -6.58 -2.71
C ARG A 233 -7.54 -5.69 -3.77
N ALA A 234 -6.21 -5.64 -3.85
CA ALA A 234 -5.49 -4.80 -4.79
C ALA A 234 -5.83 -5.12 -6.25
N GLU A 235 -5.98 -6.40 -6.60
CA GLU A 235 -6.34 -6.85 -7.93
C GLU A 235 -7.75 -6.38 -8.35
N ARG A 236 -8.73 -6.47 -7.44
CA ARG A 236 -10.07 -5.95 -7.67
C ARG A 236 -10.05 -4.43 -7.76
N GLY A 237 -9.28 -3.77 -6.91
CA GLY A 237 -9.09 -2.32 -6.93
C GLY A 237 -8.51 -1.82 -8.25
N TRP A 238 -7.55 -2.54 -8.82
CA TRP A 238 -7.04 -2.26 -10.16
C TRP A 238 -8.15 -2.37 -11.23
N GLN A 239 -8.98 -3.42 -11.17
CA GLN A 239 -10.11 -3.55 -12.08
C GLN A 239 -11.13 -2.42 -11.93
N VAL A 240 -11.42 -1.99 -10.69
CA VAL A 240 -12.28 -0.82 -10.43
C VAL A 240 -11.65 0.44 -11.00
N PHE A 241 -10.35 0.67 -10.75
CA PHE A 241 -9.60 1.80 -11.29
C PHE A 241 -9.66 1.85 -12.82
N GLN A 242 -9.44 0.71 -13.49
CA GLN A 242 -9.54 0.60 -14.96
C GLN A 242 -10.93 0.95 -15.50
N ARG A 243 -11.98 0.58 -14.80
CA ARG A 243 -13.35 0.86 -15.24
C ARG A 243 -13.81 2.28 -14.92
N LYS A 244 -13.33 2.88 -13.84
CA LYS A 244 -13.96 4.07 -13.24
C LYS A 244 -13.06 5.29 -13.13
N CYS A 245 -11.73 5.13 -13.20
CA CYS A 245 -10.78 6.20 -12.86
C CYS A 245 -9.74 6.45 -13.97
N ILE A 246 -9.36 5.42 -14.72
CA ILE A 246 -8.21 5.44 -15.64
C ILE A 246 -8.34 6.43 -16.80
N GLU A 247 -9.55 6.80 -17.19
CA GLU A 247 -9.75 7.79 -18.27
C GLU A 247 -9.24 9.18 -17.89
N CYS A 248 -9.28 9.50 -16.59
CA CYS A 248 -8.87 10.80 -16.09
C CYS A 248 -7.53 10.76 -15.37
N HIS A 249 -7.26 9.70 -14.62
CA HIS A 249 -6.07 9.53 -13.79
C HIS A 249 -5.11 8.49 -14.37
N ALA A 250 -3.81 8.72 -14.19
CA ALA A 250 -2.78 7.73 -14.51
C ALA A 250 -2.20 7.12 -13.23
N VAL A 251 -1.76 5.87 -13.33
CA VAL A 251 -0.95 5.16 -12.33
C VAL A 251 0.29 4.62 -13.02
N ARG A 252 1.48 4.96 -12.51
CA ARG A 252 2.76 4.56 -13.11
C ARG A 252 2.83 4.80 -14.63
N GLY A 253 2.33 5.95 -15.06
CA GLY A 253 2.31 6.36 -16.46
C GLY A 253 1.24 5.70 -17.34
N GLN A 254 0.36 4.86 -16.78
CA GLN A 254 -0.76 4.24 -17.49
C GLN A 254 -2.07 4.94 -17.12
N GLY A 255 -2.75 5.52 -18.10
CA GLY A 255 -4.05 6.19 -17.92
C GLY A 255 -4.10 7.58 -18.53
N GLY A 256 -5.14 8.35 -18.15
CA GLY A 256 -5.38 9.71 -18.60
C GLY A 256 -4.54 10.76 -17.88
N ASN A 257 -4.61 11.98 -18.38
CA ASN A 257 -3.88 13.14 -17.86
C ASN A 257 -4.79 14.33 -17.51
N ILE A 258 -6.07 14.09 -17.28
CA ILE A 258 -7.05 15.11 -16.93
C ILE A 258 -6.97 15.44 -15.44
N GLY A 259 -6.84 14.41 -14.63
CA GLY A 259 -6.54 14.50 -13.22
C GLY A 259 -5.06 14.24 -12.94
N PRO A 260 -4.59 14.50 -11.71
CA PRO A 260 -3.22 14.17 -11.32
C PRO A 260 -2.97 12.67 -11.44
N ALA A 261 -1.71 12.30 -11.71
CA ALA A 261 -1.28 10.92 -11.58
C ALA A 261 -1.44 10.46 -10.12
N LEU A 262 -1.91 9.23 -9.93
CA LEU A 262 -2.05 8.60 -8.63
C LEU A 262 -0.94 7.57 -8.47
N GLY A 263 -0.15 7.69 -7.42
CA GLY A 263 0.98 6.78 -7.23
C GLY A 263 1.91 7.22 -6.10
N PRO A 264 3.07 6.58 -6.00
CA PRO A 264 4.02 6.83 -4.90
C PRO A 264 4.52 8.27 -4.80
N GLU A 265 4.51 9.01 -5.91
CA GLU A 265 4.95 10.41 -5.97
C GLU A 265 3.99 11.38 -5.27
N HIS A 266 2.74 10.99 -5.14
CA HIS A 266 1.72 11.76 -4.43
C HIS A 266 1.32 10.92 -3.23
N GLU A 267 1.65 11.37 -2.04
CA GLU A 267 1.37 10.62 -0.80
C GLU A 267 -0.07 10.13 -0.75
N PRO A 268 -0.34 8.81 -0.98
CA PRO A 268 -1.68 8.29 -0.81
C PRO A 268 -2.03 8.35 0.67
N PRO A 269 -3.30 8.52 0.96
CA PRO A 269 -3.80 8.43 2.33
C PRO A 269 -3.41 7.09 2.95
N LEU A 270 -2.90 7.15 4.16
CA LEU A 270 -2.42 5.98 4.91
C LEU A 270 -3.58 5.08 5.38
N GLY A 271 -4.79 5.63 5.51
CA GLY A 271 -5.97 4.91 5.94
C GLY A 271 -7.17 5.17 5.04
N GLU A 272 -8.21 4.35 5.16
CA GLU A 272 -9.42 4.45 4.34
C GLU A 272 -10.23 5.72 4.63
N ALA A 273 -10.25 6.20 5.88
CA ALA A 273 -10.88 7.46 6.24
C ALA A 273 -10.12 8.67 5.67
N GLN A 274 -8.78 8.59 5.59
CA GLN A 274 -8.00 9.62 4.91
C GLN A 274 -8.24 9.58 3.40
N PHE A 275 -8.38 8.39 2.82
CA PHE A 275 -8.79 8.23 1.42
C PHE A 275 -10.19 8.85 1.18
N ALA A 276 -11.14 8.64 2.11
CA ALA A 276 -12.43 9.31 2.09
C ALA A 276 -12.30 10.84 2.10
N SER A 277 -11.41 11.37 2.95
CA SER A 277 -11.13 12.81 3.00
C SER A 277 -10.62 13.34 1.66
N VAL A 278 -9.70 12.63 1.03
CA VAL A 278 -9.15 13.00 -0.29
C VAL A 278 -10.23 12.98 -1.35
N LEU A 279 -11.03 11.91 -1.45
CA LEU A 279 -12.15 11.82 -2.40
C LEU A 279 -13.13 12.96 -2.20
N TRP A 280 -13.53 13.23 -0.96
CA TRP A 280 -14.45 14.31 -0.62
C TRP A 280 -13.89 15.69 -0.97
N ASN A 281 -12.66 15.96 -0.58
CA ASN A 281 -12.02 17.26 -0.80
C ASN A 281 -11.88 17.59 -2.28
N HIS A 282 -11.66 16.58 -3.13
CA HIS A 282 -11.50 16.74 -4.57
C HIS A 282 -12.81 16.60 -5.36
N ALA A 283 -13.91 16.14 -4.72
CA ALA A 283 -15.17 15.87 -5.39
C ALA A 283 -15.67 17.03 -6.26
N PRO A 284 -15.74 18.31 -5.81
CA PRO A 284 -16.24 19.40 -6.66
C PRO A 284 -15.40 19.63 -7.93
N ALA A 285 -14.08 19.45 -7.84
CA ALA A 285 -13.19 19.60 -9.00
C ALA A 285 -13.41 18.45 -10.00
N MET A 286 -13.51 17.21 -9.50
CA MET A 286 -13.80 16.04 -10.34
C MET A 286 -15.18 16.17 -11.00
N PHE A 287 -16.23 16.58 -10.27
CA PHE A 287 -17.56 16.79 -10.81
C PHE A 287 -17.58 17.83 -11.94
N ARG A 288 -16.88 18.93 -11.77
CA ARG A 288 -16.76 19.96 -12.80
C ARG A 288 -16.14 19.37 -14.07
N LYS A 289 -15.03 18.64 -13.93
CA LYS A 289 -14.32 18.05 -15.09
C LYS A 289 -15.15 16.98 -15.81
N VAL A 290 -15.86 16.17 -15.06
CA VAL A 290 -16.74 15.13 -15.63
C VAL A 290 -17.93 15.76 -16.37
N ARG A 291 -18.54 16.82 -15.80
CA ARG A 291 -19.62 17.59 -16.49
C ARG A 291 -19.12 18.28 -17.75
N GLU A 292 -17.92 18.87 -17.75
CA GLU A 292 -17.31 19.46 -18.95
C GLU A 292 -17.18 18.44 -20.10
N LYS A 293 -17.07 17.16 -19.77
CA LYS A 293 -17.01 16.05 -20.74
C LYS A 293 -18.39 15.46 -21.11
N GLY A 294 -19.47 15.95 -20.53
CA GLY A 294 -20.81 15.38 -20.74
C GLY A 294 -20.99 13.97 -20.13
N ALA A 295 -20.15 13.61 -19.18
CA ALA A 295 -20.21 12.33 -18.46
C ALA A 295 -20.78 12.51 -17.04
N SER A 296 -21.06 11.39 -16.37
CA SER A 296 -21.42 11.34 -14.95
C SER A 296 -20.31 10.63 -14.16
N LEU A 297 -20.15 11.02 -12.88
CA LEU A 297 -19.24 10.32 -12.00
C LEU A 297 -19.66 8.88 -11.78
N PRO A 298 -18.71 7.95 -11.81
CA PRO A 298 -19.02 6.55 -11.55
C PRO A 298 -19.41 6.37 -10.08
N LEU A 299 -20.52 5.70 -9.83
CA LEU A 299 -20.90 5.25 -8.50
C LEU A 299 -19.94 4.13 -8.03
N LEU A 300 -19.65 4.11 -6.74
CA LEU A 300 -18.92 3.03 -6.09
C LEU A 300 -19.87 2.05 -5.43
N GLU A 301 -19.63 0.77 -5.54
CA GLU A 301 -20.52 -0.31 -5.09
C GLU A 301 -19.78 -1.30 -4.18
N GLY A 302 -20.51 -2.01 -3.33
CA GLY A 302 -19.97 -3.06 -2.47
C GLY A 302 -18.67 -2.66 -1.76
N ASP A 303 -17.63 -3.45 -1.93
CA ASP A 303 -16.29 -3.25 -1.37
C ASP A 303 -15.34 -2.44 -2.27
N GLU A 304 -15.81 -1.82 -3.36
CA GLU A 304 -14.97 -1.11 -4.33
C GLU A 304 -14.13 0.01 -3.70
N VAL A 305 -14.62 0.63 -2.62
CA VAL A 305 -13.84 1.63 -1.86
C VAL A 305 -12.62 0.98 -1.21
N ALA A 306 -12.82 -0.10 -0.47
CA ALA A 306 -11.74 -0.84 0.18
C ALA A 306 -10.77 -1.42 -0.86
N ASP A 307 -11.28 -1.94 -1.97
CA ASP A 307 -10.49 -2.46 -3.07
C ASP A 307 -9.61 -1.37 -3.72
N LEU A 308 -10.19 -0.20 -4.03
CA LEU A 308 -9.44 0.96 -4.57
C LEU A 308 -8.38 1.46 -3.60
N HIS A 309 -8.75 1.62 -2.32
CA HIS A 309 -7.80 2.02 -1.28
C HIS A 309 -6.62 1.03 -1.20
N THR A 310 -6.90 -0.28 -1.12
CA THR A 310 -5.87 -1.32 -1.07
C THR A 310 -5.02 -1.34 -2.34
N PHE A 311 -5.62 -1.12 -3.52
CA PHE A 311 -4.88 -1.00 -4.77
C PHE A 311 -3.91 0.18 -4.73
N LEU A 312 -4.36 1.37 -4.40
CA LEU A 312 -3.52 2.57 -4.36
C LEU A 312 -2.42 2.45 -3.30
N ALA A 313 -2.72 1.88 -2.14
CA ALA A 313 -1.73 1.56 -1.13
C ALA A 313 -0.68 0.56 -1.64
N SER A 314 -1.11 -0.49 -2.37
CA SER A 314 -0.23 -1.53 -2.90
C SER A 314 0.82 -1.05 -3.90
N LEU A 315 0.61 0.11 -4.51
CA LEU A 315 1.60 0.73 -5.40
C LEU A 315 2.93 1.03 -4.70
N ARG A 316 2.93 1.11 -3.38
CA ARG A 316 4.11 1.32 -2.52
C ARG A 316 4.64 0.04 -1.89
N TYR A 317 3.89 -1.06 -1.98
CA TYR A 317 4.32 -2.32 -1.39
C TYR A 317 5.64 -2.83 -1.98
N PHE A 318 5.86 -2.59 -3.27
CA PHE A 318 7.08 -2.93 -3.97
C PHE A 318 7.97 -1.70 -4.12
N GLU A 319 9.12 -1.75 -3.53
CA GLU A 319 10.17 -0.76 -3.73
C GLU A 319 10.82 -0.90 -5.12
N PRO A 320 11.45 0.18 -5.63
CA PRO A 320 12.30 0.08 -6.81
C PRO A 320 13.40 -0.96 -6.61
N THR A 321 13.85 -1.57 -7.69
CA THR A 321 15.01 -2.48 -7.68
C THR A 321 16.21 -1.74 -7.11
N GLY A 322 16.85 -2.29 -6.07
CA GLY A 322 18.03 -1.70 -5.46
C GLY A 322 19.25 -1.74 -6.37
N SER A 323 20.28 -1.02 -5.97
CA SER A 323 21.59 -0.98 -6.65
C SER A 323 22.57 -1.97 -6.02
N ALA A 324 23.12 -2.90 -6.81
CA ALA A 324 24.10 -3.84 -6.31
C ALA A 324 25.39 -3.17 -5.81
N LEU A 325 25.81 -2.05 -6.42
CA LEU A 325 26.98 -1.28 -5.98
C LEU A 325 26.74 -0.61 -4.62
N VAL A 326 25.53 -0.08 -4.42
CA VAL A 326 25.14 0.49 -3.12
C VAL A 326 25.04 -0.63 -2.09
N GLY A 327 24.46 -1.77 -2.46
CA GLY A 327 24.32 -2.95 -1.59
C GLY A 327 25.64 -3.52 -1.11
N GLU A 328 26.67 -3.56 -1.96
CA GLU A 328 28.03 -3.96 -1.56
C GLU A 328 28.61 -3.02 -0.49
N ARG A 329 28.42 -1.72 -0.67
CA ARG A 329 28.84 -0.72 0.33
C ARG A 329 28.05 -0.89 1.63
N VAL A 330 26.72 -0.98 1.55
CA VAL A 330 25.84 -1.19 2.71
C VAL A 330 26.22 -2.48 3.45
N PHE A 331 26.49 -3.57 2.74
CA PHE A 331 26.89 -4.84 3.30
C PHE A 331 28.17 -4.72 4.15
N THR A 332 29.10 -3.88 3.71
CA THR A 332 30.33 -3.57 4.44
C THR A 332 30.08 -2.60 5.59
N GLU A 333 29.42 -1.49 5.35
CA GLU A 333 29.17 -0.42 6.33
C GLU A 333 28.28 -0.88 7.49
N ARG A 334 27.25 -1.71 7.22
CA ARG A 334 26.41 -2.31 8.25
C ARG A 334 27.07 -3.48 8.98
N GLY A 335 28.29 -3.87 8.60
CA GLY A 335 29.11 -4.86 9.30
C GLY A 335 28.85 -6.32 8.91
N CYS A 336 27.99 -6.60 7.93
CA CYS A 336 27.71 -7.98 7.46
C CYS A 336 28.97 -8.68 6.95
N ALA A 337 29.83 -7.92 6.26
CA ALA A 337 31.09 -8.39 5.69
C ALA A 337 32.08 -8.95 6.74
N HIS A 338 31.98 -8.50 8.00
CA HIS A 338 32.85 -8.97 9.09
C HIS A 338 32.73 -10.49 9.32
N CYS A 339 31.51 -10.99 9.28
CA CYS A 339 31.22 -12.41 9.47
C CYS A 339 31.09 -13.17 8.14
N HIS A 340 30.44 -12.56 7.14
CA HIS A 340 30.10 -13.23 5.89
C HIS A 340 31.12 -13.01 4.75
N GLY A 341 32.18 -12.24 5.00
CA GLY A 341 33.20 -11.88 3.99
C GLY A 341 32.74 -10.77 3.05
N PRO A 342 33.64 -9.93 2.51
CA PRO A 342 33.31 -8.74 1.74
C PRO A 342 32.53 -9.04 0.45
N ALA A 343 32.74 -10.19 -0.16
CA ALA A 343 31.96 -10.66 -1.31
C ALA A 343 30.85 -11.65 -0.92
N ALA A 344 30.42 -11.68 0.35
CA ALA A 344 29.44 -12.63 0.90
C ALA A 344 29.81 -14.12 0.65
N GLN A 345 31.10 -14.40 0.50
CA GLN A 345 31.62 -15.74 0.22
C GLN A 345 31.72 -16.64 1.46
N GLY A 346 31.45 -16.09 2.64
CA GLY A 346 31.58 -16.75 3.93
C GLY A 346 32.99 -16.61 4.51
N THR A 347 33.12 -16.86 5.81
CA THR A 347 34.37 -16.93 6.59
C THR A 347 34.24 -18.03 7.67
N LYS A 348 35.21 -18.11 8.57
CA LYS A 348 35.09 -18.98 9.76
C LYS A 348 34.02 -18.48 10.76
N LEU A 349 33.60 -17.22 10.65
CA LEU A 349 32.61 -16.58 11.55
C LEU A 349 31.18 -16.68 11.06
N GLY A 350 30.95 -16.76 9.74
CA GLY A 350 29.64 -16.83 9.16
C GLY A 350 29.62 -17.55 7.81
N PRO A 351 28.47 -18.16 7.44
CA PRO A 351 28.35 -18.91 6.20
C PRO A 351 28.39 -18.01 4.97
N GLN A 352 28.63 -18.64 3.81
CA GLN A 352 28.44 -18.03 2.51
C GLN A 352 26.95 -17.70 2.29
N LEU A 353 26.66 -16.49 1.79
CA LEU A 353 25.28 -16.04 1.53
C LEU A 353 24.86 -16.14 0.05
N ARG A 354 25.81 -16.46 -0.83
CA ARG A 354 25.64 -16.48 -2.30
C ARG A 354 25.63 -17.88 -2.92
N SER A 355 25.39 -18.92 -2.13
CA SER A 355 25.48 -20.32 -2.57
C SER A 355 24.18 -20.93 -3.08
N GLY A 356 23.09 -20.17 -3.15
CA GLY A 356 21.79 -20.68 -3.57
C GLY A 356 21.61 -20.72 -5.09
N LEU A 357 20.91 -21.75 -5.58
CA LEU A 357 20.46 -21.83 -6.97
C LEU A 357 19.37 -20.80 -7.29
N GLU A 358 18.74 -20.23 -6.28
CA GLU A 358 17.64 -19.28 -6.41
C GLU A 358 18.09 -17.88 -5.96
N ALA A 359 17.70 -16.88 -6.77
CA ALA A 359 17.91 -15.48 -6.42
C ALA A 359 17.05 -15.08 -5.22
N PHE A 360 17.60 -14.24 -4.35
CA PHE A 360 16.82 -13.65 -3.26
C PHE A 360 15.72 -12.74 -3.82
N THR A 361 14.52 -12.89 -3.27
CA THR A 361 13.48 -11.88 -3.27
C THR A 361 13.52 -11.14 -1.93
N THR A 362 12.87 -9.97 -1.81
CA THR A 362 12.74 -9.28 -0.51
C THR A 362 12.12 -10.20 0.55
N VAL A 363 11.14 -11.02 0.18
CA VAL A 363 10.49 -11.97 1.10
C VAL A 363 11.45 -13.08 1.54
N SER A 364 12.16 -13.72 0.59
CA SER A 364 13.11 -14.79 0.95
C SER A 364 14.29 -14.25 1.75
N PHE A 365 14.72 -13.01 1.49
CA PHE A 365 15.73 -12.31 2.28
C PHE A 365 15.22 -12.03 3.71
N ALA A 366 14.00 -11.48 3.87
CA ALA A 366 13.37 -11.29 5.17
C ALA A 366 13.25 -12.62 5.94
N THR A 367 12.87 -13.70 5.23
CA THR A 367 12.79 -15.05 5.83
C THR A 367 14.16 -15.53 6.32
N ALA A 368 15.20 -15.33 5.51
CA ALA A 368 16.56 -15.72 5.89
C ALA A 368 17.05 -14.94 7.11
N LEU A 369 16.86 -13.63 7.13
CA LEU A 369 17.19 -12.78 8.28
C LEU A 369 16.45 -13.23 9.54
N TRP A 370 15.16 -13.51 9.43
CA TRP A 370 14.34 -13.97 10.55
C TRP A 370 14.80 -15.32 11.09
N ARG A 371 15.01 -16.30 10.23
CA ARG A 371 15.40 -17.67 10.61
C ARG A 371 16.78 -17.74 11.24
N HIS A 372 17.72 -16.95 10.74
CA HIS A 372 19.12 -16.96 11.22
C HIS A 372 19.36 -15.91 12.31
N GLY A 373 18.42 -15.00 12.54
CA GLY A 373 18.50 -13.94 13.54
C GLY A 373 18.97 -14.41 14.92
N PRO A 374 18.39 -15.47 15.53
CA PRO A 374 18.82 -15.96 16.83
C PRO A 374 20.31 -16.28 16.90
N HIS A 375 20.82 -17.05 15.92
CA HIS A 375 22.25 -17.40 15.85
C HIS A 375 23.16 -16.21 15.63
N MET A 376 22.70 -15.23 14.80
CA MET A 376 23.46 -14.01 14.58
C MET A 376 23.51 -13.13 15.82
N ILE A 377 22.42 -13.06 16.61
CA ILE A 377 22.39 -12.32 17.86
C ILE A 377 23.37 -12.91 18.86
N ASP A 378 23.28 -14.22 19.12
CA ASP A 378 24.21 -14.90 20.03
C ASP A 378 25.66 -14.67 19.60
N ARG A 379 25.95 -14.75 18.30
CA ARG A 379 27.30 -14.56 17.77
C ARG A 379 27.80 -13.12 17.88
N THR A 380 26.93 -12.13 17.65
CA THR A 380 27.31 -10.71 17.82
C THR A 380 27.56 -10.36 19.29
N GLU A 381 26.77 -10.94 20.22
CA GLU A 381 26.95 -10.78 21.66
C GLU A 381 28.28 -11.42 22.10
N GLU A 382 28.59 -12.66 21.67
CA GLU A 382 29.87 -13.34 21.98
C GLU A 382 31.10 -12.56 21.50
N LEU A 383 31.02 -11.94 20.34
CA LEU A 383 32.14 -11.22 19.72
C LEU A 383 32.19 -9.74 20.14
N GLY A 384 31.21 -9.24 20.91
CA GLY A 384 31.12 -7.82 21.29
C GLY A 384 30.89 -6.91 20.07
N VAL A 385 30.29 -7.41 18.98
CA VAL A 385 30.02 -6.65 17.76
C VAL A 385 28.61 -6.02 17.87
N LYS A 386 28.48 -4.78 17.44
CA LYS A 386 27.15 -4.11 17.38
C LYS A 386 26.24 -4.78 16.38
N TRP A 387 24.97 -4.92 16.77
CA TRP A 387 23.93 -5.41 15.84
C TRP A 387 23.80 -4.49 14.63
N PRO A 388 23.82 -5.02 13.39
CA PRO A 388 23.65 -4.22 12.18
C PRO A 388 22.24 -3.68 12.09
N VAL A 389 22.10 -2.36 11.94
CA VAL A 389 20.82 -1.67 11.77
C VAL A 389 20.61 -1.36 10.31
N LEU A 390 19.45 -1.72 9.76
CA LEU A 390 19.08 -1.51 8.37
C LEU A 390 18.09 -0.35 8.22
N GLU A 391 18.24 0.42 7.16
CA GLU A 391 17.24 1.34 6.65
C GLU A 391 16.37 0.65 5.60
N ALA A 392 15.22 1.23 5.29
CA ALA A 392 14.28 0.66 4.32
C ALA A 392 14.94 0.43 2.95
N SER A 393 15.70 1.42 2.47
CA SER A 393 16.44 1.34 1.19
C SER A 393 17.52 0.28 1.17
N ASP A 394 18.15 0.01 2.32
CA ASP A 394 19.25 -0.98 2.42
C ASP A 394 18.79 -2.37 1.96
N VAL A 395 17.54 -2.73 2.21
CA VAL A 395 17.02 -4.06 1.91
C VAL A 395 17.03 -4.37 0.41
N GLY A 396 16.53 -3.46 -0.41
CA GLY A 396 16.55 -3.63 -1.87
C GLY A 396 17.95 -3.67 -2.44
N ASP A 397 18.84 -2.81 -1.93
CA ASP A 397 20.26 -2.76 -2.33
C ASP A 397 21.00 -4.05 -1.95
N LEU A 398 20.82 -4.54 -0.73
CA LEU A 398 21.41 -5.81 -0.28
C LEU A 398 20.92 -7.00 -1.09
N VAL A 399 19.62 -7.08 -1.38
CA VAL A 399 19.07 -8.13 -2.25
C VAL A 399 19.71 -8.09 -3.63
N SER A 400 19.85 -6.90 -4.22
CA SER A 400 20.50 -6.71 -5.52
C SER A 400 21.97 -7.13 -5.49
N PHE A 401 22.72 -6.75 -4.44
CA PHE A 401 24.12 -7.16 -4.26
C PHE A 401 24.27 -8.67 -4.11
N LEU A 402 23.47 -9.30 -3.26
CA LEU A 402 23.53 -10.74 -3.04
C LEU A 402 23.18 -11.55 -4.30
N ASN A 403 22.36 -11.00 -5.20
CA ASN A 403 21.98 -11.65 -6.45
C ASN A 403 23.00 -11.47 -7.58
N THR A 404 23.86 -10.45 -7.56
CA THR A 404 24.77 -10.13 -8.69
C THR A 404 25.82 -11.21 -8.93
N SER A 405 26.17 -12.00 -7.95
CA SER A 405 27.24 -13.01 -8.03
C SER A 405 26.76 -14.43 -8.32
N ALA A 406 25.43 -14.65 -8.32
CA ALA A 406 24.87 -15.93 -8.77
C ALA A 406 24.98 -16.13 -10.29
N GLN A 407 25.44 -15.10 -11.03
CA GLN A 407 25.56 -15.10 -12.50
C GLN A 407 27.01 -15.25 -13.02
N LYS A 408 27.99 -15.56 -12.16
CA LYS A 408 29.38 -15.81 -12.61
C LYS A 408 29.75 -17.29 -12.52
#